data_94d8e92f4e5e8c25c09f52d0d6717437
#
_entry.id   94d8e92f4e5e8c25c09f52d0d6717437
#
_cell.length_a   1.000
_cell.length_b   1.000
_cell.length_c   1.000
_cell.angle_alpha   90.00
_cell.angle_beta   90.00
_cell.angle_gamma   90.00
#
_symmetry.space_group_name_H-M   'P 1'
#
loop_
_entity.id
_entity.type
_entity.pdbx_description
1 polymer ?
#
loop_
_entity_poly.entity_id
_entity_poly.type
_entity_poly.pdbx_seq_one_letter_code
_entity_poly.pdbx_strand_id
1 'polypeptide(L)'
;RIINDIRLLSLDMINTAGSGHPGIALDLAPTMYTLLAYHLKFDLERKAWCNRDRLVLSSGHASSLLYASLFYCLDDYSLEELKNYRRITSPLSAYPEYDLNGRIECTTGLPGEGLATSVGMAMGEKYLAATFNRKKNPLFDYNIYCICSEGDMMEGISYEAASLAGTLSLDNLIVLYDSNEMTADGSTDKTFDENVLDRFKSMNWNTLEVSNAIEKAKKSNKPTIIKINTVLGVHSKYEGTNKIHSNLELEDLNNIRTELKGTGEFTFDEEARNNLLKFIKEGTDDYYREWYSEYEMYIANATDSEKDNLNLVIENDKIILDIAAVIDTSKIFEDKAMRDINYQIMNVIASFIPNFMGGSSDMVCSTKTYLKGKKEFAYDENTGRNINFGVRESLMGAIMNGLALTNIRSFGSTYLALSNKMIPEIRMSSMMKLPVTYIFTHDSVRAGQEGMTHEPIEELGNLRNIPGLNVFRPADYKELIGSWNYILKEGKPSALVLPKGHNETMKHTSSEKTLRGGY
;
A
#
# COMPACT_ATOMS: atom_id res chain seq x y z
N ARG A 1 -20.40 14.04 21.29
CA ARG A 1 -21.51 13.85 20.36
C ARG A 1 -20.99 13.24 19.06
N ILE A 2 -20.03 13.84 18.38
CA ILE A 2 -19.48 13.41 17.08
C ILE A 2 -19.09 11.92 17.08
N ILE A 3 -18.31 11.48 18.07
CA ILE A 3 -17.88 10.08 18.19
C ILE A 3 -19.09 9.12 18.25
N ASN A 4 -20.14 9.51 18.96
CA ASN A 4 -21.36 8.70 19.07
C ASN A 4 -22.12 8.64 17.75
N ASP A 5 -22.17 9.75 17.00
CA ASP A 5 -22.78 9.78 15.67
C ASP A 5 -22.02 8.88 14.69
N ILE A 6 -20.68 8.90 14.71
CA ILE A 6 -19.84 7.99 13.90
C ILE A 6 -20.11 6.52 14.26
N ARG A 7 -20.19 6.18 15.57
CA ARG A 7 -20.55 4.83 16.02
C ARG A 7 -21.92 4.40 15.48
N LEU A 8 -22.94 5.24 15.65
CA LEU A 8 -24.31 4.94 15.25
C LEU A 8 -24.45 4.80 13.73
N LEU A 9 -23.85 5.69 12.95
CA LEU A 9 -23.83 5.56 11.49
C LEU A 9 -23.17 4.25 11.05
N SER A 10 -22.05 3.87 11.67
CA SER A 10 -21.37 2.60 11.39
C SER A 10 -22.26 1.40 11.68
N LEU A 11 -22.97 1.41 12.80
CA LEU A 11 -23.91 0.35 13.17
C LEU A 11 -25.13 0.30 12.25
N ASP A 12 -25.66 1.45 11.85
CA ASP A 12 -26.79 1.54 10.91
C ASP A 12 -26.41 0.97 9.54
N MET A 13 -25.20 1.27 9.05
CA MET A 13 -24.65 0.67 7.83
C MET A 13 -24.60 -0.87 7.93
N ILE A 14 -24.05 -1.40 9.01
CA ILE A 14 -23.93 -2.84 9.25
C ILE A 14 -25.31 -3.50 9.32
N ASN A 15 -26.22 -2.90 10.10
CA ASN A 15 -27.56 -3.43 10.28
C ASN A 15 -28.36 -3.46 8.96
N THR A 16 -28.29 -2.36 8.18
CA THR A 16 -28.97 -2.26 6.87
C THR A 16 -28.37 -3.22 5.84
N ALA A 17 -27.07 -3.47 5.89
CA ALA A 17 -26.42 -4.46 5.04
C ALA A 17 -26.72 -5.90 5.45
N GLY A 18 -27.14 -6.13 6.70
CA GLY A 18 -27.35 -7.45 7.28
C GLY A 18 -26.03 -8.21 7.53
N SER A 19 -24.89 -7.54 7.48
CA SER A 19 -23.56 -8.12 7.71
C SER A 19 -22.52 -7.06 7.99
N GLY A 20 -21.54 -7.36 8.87
CA GLY A 20 -20.43 -6.47 9.21
C GLY A 20 -19.84 -6.81 10.57
N HIS A 21 -18.95 -5.94 11.06
CA HIS A 21 -18.21 -6.11 12.30
C HIS A 21 -18.46 -4.92 13.24
N PRO A 22 -19.52 -4.98 14.08
CA PRO A 22 -19.90 -3.84 14.92
C PRO A 22 -18.92 -3.56 16.06
N GLY A 23 -18.21 -4.57 16.57
CA GLY A 23 -17.32 -4.44 17.72
C GLY A 23 -16.27 -3.34 17.52
N ILE A 24 -15.49 -3.48 16.48
CA ILE A 24 -14.40 -2.53 16.17
C ILE A 24 -14.91 -1.12 15.79
N ALA A 25 -16.14 -1.03 15.28
CA ALA A 25 -16.74 0.27 14.99
C ALA A 25 -17.12 1.04 16.27
N LEU A 26 -17.43 0.32 17.34
CA LEU A 26 -17.76 0.92 18.63
C LEU A 26 -16.51 1.37 19.40
N ASP A 27 -15.45 0.57 19.39
CA ASP A 27 -14.26 0.82 20.21
C ASP A 27 -13.27 1.79 19.56
N LEU A 28 -13.02 1.71 18.25
CA LEU A 28 -12.05 2.56 17.55
C LEU A 28 -12.58 3.94 17.09
N ALA A 29 -13.87 4.23 17.22
CA ALA A 29 -14.42 5.52 16.79
C ALA A 29 -13.72 6.73 17.43
N PRO A 30 -13.35 6.75 18.74
CA PRO A 30 -12.57 7.84 19.32
C PRO A 30 -11.19 8.03 18.67
N THR A 31 -10.51 6.93 18.36
CA THR A 31 -9.18 6.93 17.72
C THR A 31 -9.29 7.52 16.30
N MET A 32 -10.24 7.03 15.52
CA MET A 32 -10.46 7.49 14.15
C MET A 32 -10.82 8.99 14.13
N TYR A 33 -11.75 9.42 14.98
CA TYR A 33 -12.11 10.84 15.11
C TYR A 33 -10.89 11.70 15.47
N THR A 34 -10.11 11.28 16.48
CA THR A 34 -8.95 12.04 16.94
C THR A 34 -7.90 12.18 15.84
N LEU A 35 -7.62 11.08 15.12
CA LEU A 35 -6.68 11.09 14.01
C LEU A 35 -7.12 12.04 12.90
N LEU A 36 -8.36 11.92 12.43
CA LEU A 36 -8.88 12.71 11.32
C LEU A 36 -9.05 14.18 11.67
N ALA A 37 -9.52 14.49 12.88
CA ALA A 37 -9.84 15.87 13.28
C ALA A 37 -8.62 16.69 13.70
N TYR A 38 -7.54 16.06 14.20
CA TYR A 38 -6.46 16.81 14.85
C TYR A 38 -5.05 16.48 14.38
N HIS A 39 -4.84 15.36 13.70
CA HIS A 39 -3.47 14.89 13.44
C HIS A 39 -3.14 14.65 11.97
N LEU A 40 -4.14 14.38 11.14
CA LEU A 40 -3.92 14.08 9.73
C LEU A 40 -3.72 15.35 8.91
N LYS A 41 -2.66 15.40 8.13
CA LYS A 41 -2.38 16.48 7.17
C LYS A 41 -3.05 16.15 5.83
N PHE A 42 -4.04 16.93 5.43
CA PHE A 42 -4.76 16.75 4.16
C PHE A 42 -5.40 18.08 3.69
N ASP A 43 -6.06 18.05 2.55
CA ASP A 43 -6.85 19.17 2.03
C ASP A 43 -8.24 18.65 1.64
N LEU A 44 -9.30 19.31 2.12
CA LEU A 44 -10.69 18.88 1.89
C LEU A 44 -11.11 18.98 0.43
N GLU A 45 -10.56 19.93 -0.31
CA GLU A 45 -10.91 20.18 -1.72
C GLU A 45 -10.02 19.37 -2.68
N ARG A 46 -8.75 19.12 -2.28
CA ARG A 46 -7.73 18.44 -3.09
C ARG A 46 -7.35 17.09 -2.49
N LYS A 47 -8.33 16.18 -2.49
CA LYS A 47 -8.22 14.86 -1.84
C LYS A 47 -7.05 14.01 -2.34
N ALA A 48 -6.64 14.19 -3.60
CA ALA A 48 -5.48 13.50 -4.20
C ALA A 48 -4.15 14.28 -4.07
N TRP A 49 -4.09 15.33 -3.24
CA TRP A 49 -2.86 16.09 -3.05
C TRP A 49 -1.68 15.19 -2.68
N CYS A 50 -0.56 15.33 -3.43
CA CYS A 50 0.57 14.40 -3.35
C CYS A 50 1.27 14.39 -1.98
N ASN A 51 1.29 15.53 -1.25
CA ASN A 51 1.93 15.65 0.06
C ASN A 51 0.97 15.52 1.26
N ARG A 52 -0.24 14.97 1.06
CA ARG A 52 -1.13 14.62 2.16
C ARG A 52 -0.60 13.43 2.95
N ASP A 53 -0.91 13.34 4.22
CA ASP A 53 -0.70 12.11 5.00
C ASP A 53 -1.52 10.94 4.41
N ARG A 54 -1.13 9.72 4.71
CA ARG A 54 -1.81 8.50 4.25
C ARG A 54 -2.41 7.77 5.45
N LEU A 55 -3.69 7.39 5.33
CA LEU A 55 -4.38 6.54 6.31
C LEU A 55 -4.66 5.18 5.70
N VAL A 56 -4.03 4.15 6.23
CA VAL A 56 -4.25 2.75 5.86
C VAL A 56 -4.98 2.03 6.98
N LEU A 57 -6.15 1.51 6.68
CA LEU A 57 -6.89 0.64 7.60
C LEU A 57 -6.51 -0.82 7.30
N SER A 58 -5.44 -1.34 7.94
CA SER A 58 -5.00 -2.74 7.78
C SER A 58 -6.09 -3.70 8.26
N SER A 59 -6.73 -3.37 9.38
CA SER A 59 -7.95 -4.05 9.88
C SER A 59 -9.16 -3.75 9.00
N GLY A 60 -9.11 -4.15 7.73
CA GLY A 60 -10.10 -3.79 6.72
C GLY A 60 -11.56 -4.14 7.05
N HIS A 61 -11.78 -5.06 8.00
CA HIS A 61 -13.12 -5.39 8.50
C HIS A 61 -13.80 -4.23 9.25
N ALA A 62 -13.04 -3.19 9.67
CA ALA A 62 -13.56 -1.96 10.24
C ALA A 62 -14.04 -0.94 9.18
N SER A 63 -14.31 -1.36 7.95
CA SER A 63 -14.67 -0.50 6.82
C SER A 63 -15.86 0.43 7.09
N SER A 64 -16.90 -0.03 7.81
CA SER A 64 -18.05 0.81 8.17
C SER A 64 -17.64 2.01 9.03
N LEU A 65 -16.71 1.81 9.98
CA LEU A 65 -16.14 2.89 10.78
C LEU A 65 -15.38 3.89 9.91
N LEU A 66 -14.55 3.38 8.98
CA LEU A 66 -13.81 4.24 8.06
C LEU A 66 -14.76 5.11 7.23
N TYR A 67 -15.75 4.51 6.57
CA TYR A 67 -16.68 5.25 5.71
C TYR A 67 -17.52 6.26 6.50
N ALA A 68 -18.05 5.87 7.67
CA ALA A 68 -18.79 6.80 8.53
C ALA A 68 -17.91 7.97 9.02
N SER A 69 -16.63 7.71 9.30
CA SER A 69 -15.68 8.74 9.71
C SER A 69 -15.28 9.66 8.56
N LEU A 70 -15.07 9.13 7.36
CA LEU A 70 -14.80 9.92 6.16
C LEU A 70 -16.00 10.81 5.80
N PHE A 71 -17.23 10.28 5.86
CA PHE A 71 -18.45 11.07 5.71
C PHE A 71 -18.51 12.21 6.72
N TYR A 72 -18.27 11.91 7.99
CA TYR A 72 -18.48 12.87 9.07
C TYR A 72 -17.38 13.93 9.15
N CYS A 73 -16.11 13.54 8.97
CA CYS A 73 -14.95 14.39 9.19
C CYS A 73 -14.39 15.02 7.92
N LEU A 74 -14.55 14.39 6.75
CA LEU A 74 -13.90 14.82 5.50
C LEU A 74 -14.88 15.19 4.39
N ASP A 75 -16.18 15.16 4.67
CA ASP A 75 -17.24 15.39 3.68
C ASP A 75 -17.11 14.49 2.43
N ASP A 76 -16.56 13.28 2.65
CA ASP A 76 -16.52 12.22 1.66
C ASP A 76 -17.78 11.39 1.75
N TYR A 77 -18.26 10.91 0.62
CA TYR A 77 -19.50 10.17 0.53
C TYR A 77 -20.76 10.94 0.95
N SER A 78 -21.90 10.49 0.48
CA SER A 78 -23.22 10.97 0.87
C SER A 78 -23.86 10.01 1.88
N LEU A 79 -24.86 10.50 2.61
CA LEU A 79 -25.66 9.65 3.51
C LEU A 79 -26.33 8.49 2.74
N GLU A 80 -26.71 8.72 1.47
CA GLU A 80 -27.32 7.70 0.63
C GLU A 80 -26.30 6.60 0.25
N GLU A 81 -25.03 6.95 0.02
CA GLU A 81 -23.98 5.97 -0.18
C GLU A 81 -23.75 5.13 1.08
N LEU A 82 -23.78 5.75 2.29
CA LEU A 82 -23.68 5.00 3.55
C LEU A 82 -24.81 3.96 3.70
N LYS A 83 -26.05 4.31 3.34
CA LYS A 83 -27.20 3.38 3.36
C LYS A 83 -27.02 2.20 2.37
N ASN A 84 -26.21 2.39 1.33
CA ASN A 84 -25.92 1.38 0.32
C ASN A 84 -24.63 0.58 0.62
N TYR A 85 -24.09 0.64 1.83
CA TYR A 85 -22.93 -0.13 2.25
C TYR A 85 -23.08 -1.63 1.93
N ARG A 86 -22.03 -2.26 1.38
CA ARG A 86 -21.97 -3.66 0.94
C ARG A 86 -22.97 -4.03 -0.17
N ARG A 87 -23.61 -3.08 -0.84
CA ARG A 87 -24.40 -3.38 -2.04
C ARG A 87 -23.48 -3.48 -3.25
N ILE A 88 -23.81 -4.39 -4.18
CA ILE A 88 -22.96 -4.72 -5.34
C ILE A 88 -22.63 -3.50 -6.23
N THR A 89 -23.48 -2.49 -6.23
CA THR A 89 -23.31 -1.26 -7.01
C THR A 89 -22.77 -0.09 -6.18
N SER A 90 -22.50 -0.32 -4.90
CA SER A 90 -21.99 0.72 -3.99
C SER A 90 -20.46 0.82 -4.08
N PRO A 91 -19.90 2.03 -3.98
CA PRO A 91 -18.46 2.20 -3.79
C PRO A 91 -18.01 1.78 -2.38
N LEU A 92 -18.95 1.55 -1.45
CA LEU A 92 -18.67 1.21 -0.06
C LEU A 92 -18.69 -0.32 0.14
N SER A 93 -17.60 -0.95 -0.23
CA SER A 93 -17.40 -2.40 -0.14
C SER A 93 -17.24 -2.88 1.32
N ALA A 94 -17.35 -4.20 1.52
CA ALA A 94 -17.14 -4.82 2.83
C ALA A 94 -15.76 -4.58 3.42
N TYR A 95 -14.77 -4.37 2.57
CA TYR A 95 -13.39 -4.02 2.89
C TYR A 95 -12.97 -2.82 2.05
N PRO A 96 -12.10 -1.92 2.53
CA PRO A 96 -11.71 -0.74 1.77
C PRO A 96 -11.08 -1.11 0.42
N GLU A 97 -11.49 -0.43 -0.64
CA GLU A 97 -10.92 -0.56 -1.97
C GLU A 97 -10.28 0.77 -2.40
N TYR A 98 -9.06 0.69 -2.91
CA TYR A 98 -8.29 1.84 -3.37
C TYR A 98 -9.07 2.71 -4.35
N ASP A 99 -9.10 4.01 -4.10
CA ASP A 99 -9.78 5.01 -4.92
C ASP A 99 -8.78 6.07 -5.41
N LEU A 100 -8.66 6.19 -6.74
CA LEU A 100 -7.81 7.20 -7.38
C LEU A 100 -8.13 8.64 -6.97
N ASN A 101 -9.34 8.91 -6.45
CA ASN A 101 -9.72 10.23 -5.95
C ASN A 101 -9.13 10.53 -4.55
N GLY A 102 -8.33 9.63 -3.98
CA GLY A 102 -7.62 9.84 -2.72
C GLY A 102 -8.46 9.69 -1.46
N ARG A 103 -9.63 9.05 -1.52
CA ARG A 103 -10.48 8.78 -0.36
C ARG A 103 -10.01 7.55 0.42
N ILE A 104 -9.64 6.50 -0.31
CA ILE A 104 -9.12 5.23 0.21
C ILE A 104 -7.71 5.02 -0.34
N GLU A 105 -6.72 5.05 0.52
CA GLU A 105 -5.30 5.04 0.15
C GLU A 105 -4.80 3.67 -0.30
N CYS A 106 -5.46 2.58 0.13
CA CYS A 106 -5.02 1.22 -0.11
C CYS A 106 -6.20 0.26 -0.02
N THR A 107 -6.28 -0.71 -0.92
CA THR A 107 -7.17 -1.87 -0.77
C THR A 107 -6.63 -2.76 0.33
N THR A 108 -7.49 -3.09 1.30
CA THR A 108 -7.15 -3.97 2.43
C THR A 108 -8.22 -5.04 2.62
N GLY A 109 -8.01 -5.98 3.55
CA GLY A 109 -8.95 -7.06 3.83
C GLY A 109 -8.26 -8.40 4.12
N LEU A 110 -7.04 -8.57 3.63
CA LEU A 110 -6.14 -9.63 4.08
C LEU A 110 -5.36 -9.06 5.27
N PRO A 111 -5.44 -9.68 6.48
CA PRO A 111 -4.74 -9.16 7.65
C PRO A 111 -3.23 -9.01 7.41
N GLY A 112 -2.61 -8.00 7.99
CA GLY A 112 -1.17 -7.72 7.85
C GLY A 112 -0.74 -7.05 6.53
N GLU A 113 -1.50 -7.22 5.44
CA GLU A 113 -1.17 -6.65 4.13
C GLU A 113 -1.17 -5.11 4.14
N GLY A 114 -2.08 -4.50 4.88
CA GLY A 114 -2.13 -3.05 5.03
C GLY A 114 -0.88 -2.50 5.72
N LEU A 115 -0.38 -3.17 6.76
CA LEU A 115 0.87 -2.79 7.42
C LEU A 115 2.07 -2.94 6.47
N ALA A 116 2.17 -4.05 5.76
CA ALA A 116 3.26 -4.31 4.83
C ALA A 116 3.26 -3.30 3.65
N THR A 117 2.08 -2.98 3.11
CA THR A 117 1.92 -1.93 2.08
C THR A 117 2.29 -0.54 2.62
N SER A 118 1.96 -0.24 3.88
CA SER A 118 2.32 1.02 4.55
C SER A 118 3.84 1.19 4.67
N VAL A 119 4.61 0.12 4.86
CA VAL A 119 6.08 0.16 4.80
C VAL A 119 6.56 0.62 3.43
N GLY A 120 5.98 0.10 2.36
CA GLY A 120 6.28 0.54 0.99
C GLY A 120 5.95 2.03 0.75
N MET A 121 4.80 2.50 1.25
CA MET A 121 4.44 3.93 1.18
C MET A 121 5.44 4.81 1.96
N ALA A 122 5.87 4.37 3.14
CA ALA A 122 6.85 5.09 3.95
C ALA A 122 8.22 5.17 3.27
N MET A 123 8.67 4.07 2.65
CA MET A 123 9.88 4.06 1.81
C MET A 123 9.75 5.01 0.62
N GLY A 124 8.57 5.04 -0.01
CA GLY A 124 8.28 5.91 -1.13
C GLY A 124 8.41 7.38 -0.75
N GLU A 125 7.82 7.82 0.35
CA GLU A 125 7.98 9.19 0.85
C GLU A 125 9.45 9.51 1.12
N LYS A 126 10.19 8.63 1.82
CA LYS A 126 11.63 8.85 2.09
C LYS A 126 12.45 9.04 0.82
N TYR A 127 12.16 8.25 -0.22
CA TYR A 127 12.81 8.41 -1.52
C TYR A 127 12.43 9.75 -2.18
N LEU A 128 11.16 10.13 -2.17
CA LEU A 128 10.68 11.38 -2.75
C LEU A 128 11.25 12.60 -2.02
N ALA A 129 11.23 12.57 -0.70
CA ALA A 129 11.82 13.60 0.13
C ALA A 129 13.32 13.77 -0.14
N ALA A 130 14.08 12.68 -0.16
CA ALA A 130 15.52 12.71 -0.42
C ALA A 130 15.87 13.18 -1.85
N THR A 131 14.96 12.95 -2.81
CA THR A 131 15.18 13.31 -4.22
C THR A 131 14.77 14.75 -4.52
N PHE A 132 13.65 15.23 -3.99
CA PHE A 132 13.04 16.49 -4.41
C PHE A 132 13.08 17.58 -3.35
N ASN A 133 13.18 17.26 -2.05
CA ASN A 133 13.25 18.30 -1.03
C ASN A 133 14.55 19.09 -1.11
N ARG A 134 14.45 20.40 -0.94
CA ARG A 134 15.59 21.32 -0.79
C ARG A 134 15.63 21.83 0.66
N LYS A 135 16.78 22.27 1.16
CA LYS A 135 17.01 22.62 2.58
C LYS A 135 15.95 23.52 3.22
N LYS A 136 15.25 24.33 2.44
CA LYS A 136 14.22 25.26 2.92
C LYS A 136 12.83 24.97 2.37
N ASN A 137 12.68 23.96 1.51
CA ASN A 137 11.48 23.72 0.70
C ASN A 137 11.13 22.24 0.71
N PRO A 138 10.45 21.71 1.74
CA PRO A 138 9.98 20.33 1.75
C PRO A 138 8.78 20.18 0.81
N LEU A 139 8.95 19.45 -0.30
CA LEU A 139 7.85 19.08 -1.18
C LEU A 139 7.14 17.80 -0.72
N PHE A 140 7.86 16.94 0.01
CA PHE A 140 7.38 15.68 0.54
C PHE A 140 7.81 15.54 2.00
N ASP A 141 6.84 15.44 2.91
CA ASP A 141 7.05 15.30 4.35
C ASP A 141 5.84 14.65 5.05
N TYR A 142 5.12 13.79 4.31
CA TYR A 142 3.91 13.17 4.83
C TYR A 142 4.18 11.92 5.65
N ASN A 143 3.29 11.67 6.61
CA ASN A 143 3.30 10.48 7.43
C ASN A 143 2.34 9.42 6.89
N ILE A 144 2.64 8.17 7.23
CA ILE A 144 1.77 7.03 6.97
C ILE A 144 1.22 6.55 8.32
N TYR A 145 -0.09 6.63 8.47
CA TYR A 145 -0.82 6.09 9.61
C TYR A 145 -1.44 4.76 9.23
N CYS A 146 -1.12 3.71 9.98
CA CYS A 146 -1.66 2.38 9.75
C CYS A 146 -2.41 1.90 10.99
N ILE A 147 -3.70 1.59 10.85
CA ILE A 147 -4.51 1.03 11.93
C ILE A 147 -4.51 -0.48 11.81
N CYS A 148 -4.02 -1.15 12.84
CA CYS A 148 -3.90 -2.61 12.94
C CYS A 148 -4.66 -3.14 14.16
N SER A 149 -5.05 -4.40 14.12
CA SER A 149 -5.65 -5.13 15.23
C SER A 149 -4.87 -6.40 15.57
N GLU A 150 -5.36 -7.19 16.53
CA GLU A 150 -4.73 -8.46 16.94
C GLU A 150 -4.49 -9.41 15.75
N GLY A 151 -5.44 -9.51 14.83
CA GLY A 151 -5.31 -10.37 13.66
C GLY A 151 -4.16 -9.94 12.74
N ASP A 152 -3.97 -8.64 12.54
CA ASP A 152 -2.82 -8.13 11.76
C ASP A 152 -1.49 -8.50 12.42
N MET A 153 -1.44 -8.46 13.78
CA MET A 153 -0.22 -8.75 14.53
C MET A 153 0.14 -10.24 14.58
N MET A 154 -0.81 -11.14 14.26
CA MET A 154 -0.55 -12.58 14.16
C MET A 154 0.08 -12.99 12.83
N GLU A 155 -0.10 -12.21 11.78
CA GLU A 155 0.34 -12.54 10.43
C GLU A 155 1.86 -12.48 10.26
N GLY A 156 2.42 -13.46 9.56
CA GLY A 156 3.87 -13.53 9.29
C GLY A 156 4.40 -12.32 8.53
N ILE A 157 3.63 -11.81 7.57
CA ILE A 157 4.00 -10.62 6.78
C ILE A 157 4.15 -9.37 7.65
N SER A 158 3.42 -9.26 8.76
CA SER A 158 3.56 -8.16 9.72
C SER A 158 4.91 -8.19 10.44
N TYR A 159 5.46 -9.38 10.73
CA TYR A 159 6.81 -9.52 11.28
C TYR A 159 7.88 -9.13 10.27
N GLU A 160 7.72 -9.56 9.03
CA GLU A 160 8.63 -9.18 7.95
C GLU A 160 8.63 -7.66 7.75
N ALA A 161 7.44 -7.04 7.73
CA ALA A 161 7.24 -5.61 7.59
C ALA A 161 7.87 -4.82 8.75
N ALA A 162 7.57 -5.20 9.99
CA ALA A 162 8.12 -4.55 11.17
C ALA A 162 9.65 -4.64 11.23
N SER A 163 10.21 -5.80 10.91
CA SER A 163 11.67 -6.01 10.86
C SER A 163 12.35 -5.09 9.85
N LEU A 164 11.83 -4.99 8.62
CA LEU A 164 12.44 -4.16 7.59
C LEU A 164 12.25 -2.66 7.87
N ALA A 165 11.07 -2.25 8.31
CA ALA A 165 10.80 -0.85 8.66
C ALA A 165 11.72 -0.33 9.78
N GLY A 166 11.97 -1.16 10.81
CA GLY A 166 12.90 -0.82 11.87
C GLY A 166 14.36 -0.78 11.40
N THR A 167 14.77 -1.70 10.50
CA THR A 167 16.09 -1.69 9.88
C THR A 167 16.33 -0.42 9.07
N LEU A 168 15.32 0.04 8.33
CA LEU A 168 15.36 1.25 7.52
C LEU A 168 15.06 2.53 8.31
N SER A 169 14.71 2.42 9.61
CA SER A 169 14.36 3.54 10.49
C SER A 169 13.30 4.47 9.87
N LEU A 170 12.21 3.91 9.34
CA LEU A 170 11.14 4.66 8.66
C LEU A 170 10.32 5.48 9.67
N ASP A 171 10.82 6.61 10.09
CA ASP A 171 10.27 7.48 11.14
C ASP A 171 8.94 8.15 10.76
N ASN A 172 8.59 8.14 9.49
CA ASN A 172 7.31 8.59 8.94
C ASN A 172 6.20 7.52 8.98
N LEU A 173 6.47 6.32 9.53
CA LEU A 173 5.48 5.25 9.70
C LEU A 173 4.99 5.21 11.15
N ILE A 174 3.69 5.42 11.35
CA ILE A 174 3.02 5.42 12.66
C ILE A 174 1.91 4.38 12.64
N VAL A 175 2.08 3.32 13.43
CA VAL A 175 1.09 2.24 13.57
C VAL A 175 0.25 2.50 14.82
N LEU A 176 -1.06 2.50 14.65
CA LEU A 176 -2.06 2.54 15.71
C LEU A 176 -2.56 1.11 15.92
N TYR A 177 -2.10 0.47 16.99
CA TYR A 177 -2.44 -0.92 17.31
C TYR A 177 -3.61 -0.97 18.28
N ASP A 178 -4.76 -1.40 17.79
CA ASP A 178 -5.94 -1.69 18.58
C ASP A 178 -5.75 -3.02 19.32
N SER A 179 -5.54 -2.93 20.64
CA SER A 179 -5.34 -4.07 21.53
C SER A 179 -6.58 -4.26 22.38
N ASN A 180 -7.44 -5.15 21.94
CA ASN A 180 -8.70 -5.49 22.60
C ASN A 180 -8.76 -6.94 23.11
N GLU A 181 -7.66 -7.70 22.95
CA GLU A 181 -7.47 -9.07 23.41
C GLU A 181 -8.49 -10.08 22.86
N MET A 182 -9.14 -9.77 21.70
CA MET A 182 -10.19 -10.60 21.10
C MET A 182 -9.95 -10.86 19.63
N THR A 183 -10.34 -12.06 19.20
CA THR A 183 -10.47 -12.47 17.81
C THR A 183 -11.87 -13.04 17.55
N ALA A 184 -12.17 -13.40 16.30
CA ALA A 184 -13.44 -14.03 15.94
C ALA A 184 -13.72 -15.35 16.72
N ASP A 185 -12.66 -16.09 17.05
CA ASP A 185 -12.76 -17.36 17.78
C ASP A 185 -12.74 -17.19 19.32
N GLY A 186 -12.52 -15.97 19.82
CA GLY A 186 -12.53 -15.67 21.24
C GLY A 186 -11.29 -14.92 21.72
N SER A 187 -10.96 -15.07 23.01
CA SER A 187 -9.81 -14.41 23.61
C SER A 187 -8.49 -14.84 22.98
N THR A 188 -7.56 -13.86 22.84
CA THR A 188 -6.24 -14.07 22.25
C THR A 188 -5.33 -14.97 23.10
N ASP A 189 -5.60 -15.12 24.41
CA ASP A 189 -4.81 -15.95 25.33
C ASP A 189 -4.62 -17.40 24.89
N LYS A 190 -5.46 -17.88 23.96
CA LYS A 190 -5.39 -19.22 23.39
C LYS A 190 -4.45 -19.37 22.21
N THR A 191 -4.16 -18.28 21.51
CA THR A 191 -3.46 -18.31 20.21
C THR A 191 -2.38 -17.24 20.08
N PHE A 192 -2.41 -16.19 20.90
CA PHE A 192 -1.54 -15.02 20.76
C PHE A 192 -1.28 -14.37 22.11
N ASP A 193 -0.38 -14.96 22.91
CA ASP A 193 0.02 -14.50 24.24
C ASP A 193 1.45 -13.93 24.21
N GLU A 194 1.70 -12.97 23.33
CA GLU A 194 2.99 -12.32 23.20
C GLU A 194 2.91 -10.81 23.47
N ASN A 195 4.03 -10.24 23.96
CA ASN A 195 4.13 -8.80 24.13
C ASN A 195 4.49 -8.13 22.79
N VAL A 196 3.48 -7.62 22.08
CA VAL A 196 3.65 -6.96 20.79
C VAL A 196 4.61 -5.77 20.89
N LEU A 197 4.52 -4.94 21.93
CA LEU A 197 5.40 -3.77 22.05
C LEU A 197 6.87 -4.17 22.26
N ASP A 198 7.15 -5.20 23.05
CA ASP A 198 8.53 -5.68 23.23
C ASP A 198 9.07 -6.30 21.94
N ARG A 199 8.23 -7.00 21.19
CA ARG A 199 8.59 -7.51 19.86
C ARG A 199 8.98 -6.39 18.91
N PHE A 200 8.17 -5.33 18.78
CA PHE A 200 8.47 -4.18 17.94
C PHE A 200 9.70 -3.41 18.41
N LYS A 201 9.87 -3.26 19.73
CA LYS A 201 11.05 -2.66 20.34
C LYS A 201 12.33 -3.40 19.98
N SER A 202 12.30 -4.74 19.96
CA SER A 202 13.44 -5.57 19.53
C SER A 202 13.82 -5.38 18.06
N MET A 203 12.88 -4.92 17.24
CA MET A 203 13.07 -4.59 15.83
C MET A 203 13.37 -3.10 15.57
N ASN A 204 13.88 -2.37 16.57
CA ASN A 204 14.26 -0.95 16.47
C ASN A 204 13.09 0.03 16.30
N TRP A 205 11.90 -0.29 16.75
CA TRP A 205 10.77 0.62 16.78
C TRP A 205 10.73 1.45 18.06
N ASN A 206 10.13 2.64 17.98
CA ASN A 206 9.63 3.38 19.12
C ASN A 206 8.26 2.82 19.51
N THR A 207 8.05 2.56 20.81
CA THR A 207 6.81 1.96 21.31
C THR A 207 6.17 2.88 22.34
N LEU A 208 4.89 3.20 22.18
CA LEU A 208 4.18 4.17 23.00
C LEU A 208 2.84 3.61 23.49
N GLU A 209 2.51 3.94 24.74
CA GLU A 209 1.23 3.65 25.40
C GLU A 209 0.87 4.81 26.34
N VAL A 210 0.87 6.04 25.82
CA VAL A 210 0.77 7.26 26.62
C VAL A 210 -0.09 8.32 25.93
N SER A 211 -0.61 9.27 26.70
CA SER A 211 -1.28 10.46 26.16
C SER A 211 -0.35 11.24 25.21
N ASN A 212 -0.92 11.89 24.22
CA ASN A 212 -0.19 12.62 23.16
C ASN A 212 0.80 11.73 22.39
N ALA A 213 0.50 10.44 22.23
CA ALA A 213 1.38 9.48 21.58
C ALA A 213 1.66 9.84 20.11
N ILE A 214 0.67 10.31 19.35
CA ILE A 214 0.83 10.72 17.95
C ILE A 214 1.83 11.88 17.83
N GLU A 215 1.73 12.91 18.68
CA GLU A 215 2.67 14.02 18.65
C GLU A 215 4.10 13.63 19.05
N LYS A 216 4.25 12.59 19.88
CA LYS A 216 5.56 12.01 20.20
C LYS A 216 6.07 11.15 19.04
N ALA A 217 5.19 10.42 18.38
CA ALA A 217 5.52 9.61 17.21
C ALA A 217 6.05 10.46 16.06
N LYS A 218 5.39 11.58 15.73
CA LYS A 218 5.83 12.54 14.71
C LYS A 218 7.23 13.13 14.94
N LYS A 219 7.72 13.08 16.19
CA LYS A 219 9.06 13.57 16.58
C LYS A 219 10.08 12.45 16.73
N SER A 220 9.69 11.22 16.53
CA SER A 220 10.57 10.06 16.60
C SER A 220 11.50 10.03 15.38
N ASN A 221 12.68 9.45 15.53
CA ASN A 221 13.60 9.12 14.44
C ASN A 221 13.54 7.63 14.05
N LYS A 222 12.45 6.96 14.42
CA LYS A 222 12.20 5.55 14.19
C LYS A 222 10.72 5.35 13.88
N PRO A 223 10.35 4.28 13.18
CA PRO A 223 8.95 3.92 13.06
C PRO A 223 8.34 3.73 14.45
N THR A 224 7.09 4.12 14.62
CA THR A 224 6.44 4.12 15.94
C THR A 224 5.20 3.25 15.92
N ILE A 225 5.06 2.37 16.91
CA ILE A 225 3.80 1.68 17.22
C ILE A 225 3.20 2.26 18.50
N ILE A 226 1.93 2.61 18.45
CA ILE A 226 1.14 3.14 19.57
C ILE A 226 0.10 2.08 19.94
N LYS A 227 0.23 1.48 21.11
CA LYS A 227 -0.79 0.57 21.62
C LYS A 227 -1.97 1.37 22.17
N ILE A 228 -3.15 1.02 21.74
CA ILE A 228 -4.43 1.60 22.15
C ILE A 228 -5.24 0.48 22.80
N ASN A 229 -5.35 0.53 24.13
CA ASN A 229 -6.16 -0.45 24.86
C ASN A 229 -7.63 -0.10 24.69
N THR A 230 -8.39 -1.00 24.09
CA THR A 230 -9.83 -0.87 23.88
C THR A 230 -10.58 -2.06 24.48
N VAL A 231 -11.88 -1.97 24.52
CA VAL A 231 -12.76 -3.09 24.86
C VAL A 231 -13.68 -3.34 23.69
N LEU A 232 -13.52 -4.49 23.04
CA LEU A 232 -14.26 -4.82 21.84
C LEU A 232 -15.78 -4.71 22.07
N GLY A 233 -16.45 -3.88 21.26
CA GLY A 233 -17.91 -3.75 21.30
C GLY A 233 -18.44 -3.02 22.52
N VAL A 234 -17.73 -2.01 23.02
CA VAL A 234 -18.17 -1.13 24.12
C VAL A 234 -19.62 -0.64 23.88
N HIS A 235 -20.42 -0.56 24.95
CA HIS A 235 -21.85 -0.27 24.95
C HIS A 235 -22.80 -1.39 24.52
N SER A 236 -22.32 -2.50 23.97
CA SER A 236 -23.14 -3.67 23.65
C SER A 236 -23.28 -4.59 24.85
N LYS A 237 -24.39 -5.31 24.95
CA LYS A 237 -24.53 -6.44 25.91
C LYS A 237 -23.50 -7.55 25.66
N TYR A 238 -22.82 -7.55 24.53
CA TYR A 238 -21.78 -8.50 24.13
C TYR A 238 -20.37 -7.92 24.28
N GLU A 239 -20.23 -6.78 24.96
CA GLU A 239 -18.94 -6.13 25.22
C GLU A 239 -17.91 -7.13 25.75
N GLY A 240 -16.68 -7.08 25.20
CA GLY A 240 -15.56 -7.97 25.58
C GLY A 240 -15.77 -9.44 25.22
N THR A 241 -16.67 -9.76 24.31
CA THR A 241 -16.90 -11.14 23.85
C THR A 241 -16.85 -11.26 22.33
N ASN A 242 -16.53 -12.45 21.83
CA ASN A 242 -16.50 -12.71 20.38
C ASN A 242 -17.89 -12.67 19.70
N LYS A 243 -18.99 -12.66 20.46
CA LYS A 243 -20.34 -12.53 19.91
C LYS A 243 -20.56 -11.21 19.19
N ILE A 244 -19.81 -10.18 19.52
CA ILE A 244 -19.87 -8.87 18.87
C ILE A 244 -19.30 -8.85 17.44
N HIS A 245 -18.68 -9.93 16.97
CA HIS A 245 -18.26 -10.08 15.57
C HIS A 245 -19.43 -10.36 14.60
N SER A 246 -20.61 -10.67 15.11
CA SER A 246 -21.82 -10.86 14.33
C SER A 246 -22.72 -9.62 14.37
N ASN A 247 -23.70 -9.56 13.47
CA ASN A 247 -24.73 -8.52 13.52
C ASN A 247 -25.40 -8.46 14.88
N LEU A 248 -25.66 -7.23 15.34
CA LEU A 248 -26.36 -6.98 16.58
C LEU A 248 -27.83 -7.36 16.43
N GLU A 249 -28.40 -7.89 17.51
CA GLU A 249 -29.84 -7.99 17.65
C GLU A 249 -30.45 -6.58 17.69
N LEU A 250 -31.64 -6.43 17.12
CA LEU A 250 -32.33 -5.13 17.06
C LEU A 250 -32.53 -4.49 18.44
N GLU A 251 -32.77 -5.32 19.46
CA GLU A 251 -32.89 -4.87 20.85
C GLU A 251 -31.60 -4.25 21.37
N ASP A 252 -30.45 -4.91 21.13
CA ASP A 252 -29.15 -4.42 21.56
C ASP A 252 -28.79 -3.12 20.83
N LEU A 253 -29.00 -3.07 19.51
CA LEU A 253 -28.80 -1.86 18.71
C LEU A 253 -29.64 -0.67 19.23
N ASN A 254 -30.90 -0.91 19.60
CA ASN A 254 -31.77 0.14 20.17
C ASN A 254 -31.30 0.60 21.55
N ASN A 255 -30.79 -0.31 22.38
CA ASN A 255 -30.19 0.02 23.67
C ASN A 255 -28.95 0.88 23.51
N ILE A 256 -28.03 0.48 22.62
CA ILE A 256 -26.83 1.29 22.27
C ILE A 256 -27.26 2.66 21.77
N ARG A 257 -28.23 2.74 20.84
CA ARG A 257 -28.73 4.00 20.31
C ARG A 257 -29.29 4.92 21.42
N THR A 258 -30.02 4.36 22.36
CA THR A 258 -30.57 5.10 23.51
C THR A 258 -29.45 5.61 24.41
N GLU A 259 -28.49 4.77 24.76
CA GLU A 259 -27.32 5.12 25.59
C GLU A 259 -26.49 6.24 24.96
N LEU A 260 -26.21 6.12 23.67
CA LEU A 260 -25.44 7.11 22.89
C LEU A 260 -26.27 8.34 22.50
N LYS A 261 -27.54 8.42 22.91
CA LYS A 261 -28.46 9.53 22.63
C LYS A 261 -28.73 9.75 21.15
N GLY A 262 -28.80 8.69 20.37
CA GLY A 262 -29.22 8.71 18.97
C GLY A 262 -30.71 8.96 18.82
N THR A 263 -31.14 9.67 17.78
CA THR A 263 -32.53 10.07 17.55
C THR A 263 -33.26 9.19 16.53
N GLY A 264 -32.54 8.38 15.76
CA GLY A 264 -33.09 7.50 14.73
C GLY A 264 -32.01 6.83 13.89
N GLU A 265 -32.43 6.05 12.90
CA GLU A 265 -31.51 5.44 11.95
C GLU A 265 -30.96 6.48 10.97
N PHE A 266 -29.65 6.38 10.67
CA PHE A 266 -28.93 7.32 9.81
C PHE A 266 -29.15 8.79 10.18
N THR A 267 -29.31 9.07 11.48
CA THR A 267 -29.40 10.43 12.00
C THR A 267 -28.10 10.81 12.70
N PHE A 268 -27.76 12.07 12.58
CA PHE A 268 -26.58 12.67 13.21
C PHE A 268 -26.82 14.15 13.49
N ASP A 269 -25.96 14.76 14.27
CA ASP A 269 -26.01 16.18 14.58
C ASP A 269 -25.37 16.99 13.44
N GLU A 270 -26.21 17.54 12.55
CA GLU A 270 -25.75 18.32 11.39
C GLU A 270 -24.99 19.58 11.81
N GLU A 271 -25.39 20.23 12.90
CA GLU A 271 -24.73 21.43 13.40
C GLU A 271 -23.32 21.07 13.92
N ALA A 272 -23.20 19.99 14.70
CA ALA A 272 -21.91 19.50 15.18
C ALA A 272 -20.98 19.11 14.02
N ARG A 273 -21.52 18.43 12.99
CA ARG A 273 -20.77 18.07 11.78
C ARG A 273 -20.28 19.31 11.03
N ASN A 274 -21.16 20.27 10.77
CA ASN A 274 -20.80 21.50 10.06
C ASN A 274 -19.74 22.31 10.81
N ASN A 275 -19.83 22.39 12.12
CA ASN A 275 -18.83 23.04 12.97
C ASN A 275 -17.49 22.31 12.93
N LEU A 276 -17.51 20.96 12.93
CA LEU A 276 -16.29 20.16 12.78
C LEU A 276 -15.63 20.37 11.41
N LEU A 277 -16.40 20.30 10.32
CA LEU A 277 -15.87 20.51 8.97
C LEU A 277 -15.26 21.90 8.81
N LYS A 278 -15.90 22.93 9.39
CA LYS A 278 -15.34 24.28 9.43
C LYS A 278 -14.03 24.32 10.22
N PHE A 279 -13.98 23.72 11.41
CA PHE A 279 -12.78 23.63 12.23
C PHE A 279 -11.62 22.92 11.50
N ILE A 280 -11.92 21.79 10.87
CA ILE A 280 -10.93 21.02 10.09
C ILE A 280 -10.46 21.86 8.91
N LYS A 281 -11.35 22.49 8.16
CA LYS A 281 -11.00 23.35 7.03
C LYS A 281 -10.07 24.48 7.45
N GLU A 282 -10.41 25.20 8.50
CA GLU A 282 -9.58 26.29 9.05
C GLU A 282 -8.19 25.80 9.47
N GLY A 283 -8.07 24.56 9.97
CA GLY A 283 -6.79 23.95 10.38
C GLY A 283 -5.96 23.36 9.22
N THR A 284 -6.59 23.06 8.08
CA THR A 284 -5.92 22.35 6.97
C THR A 284 -5.69 23.20 5.72
N ASP A 285 -6.43 24.29 5.53
CA ASP A 285 -6.28 25.19 4.36
C ASP A 285 -4.85 25.74 4.22
N ASP A 286 -4.13 25.92 5.33
CA ASP A 286 -2.75 26.42 5.33
C ASP A 286 -1.77 25.38 4.78
N TYR A 287 -1.97 24.10 5.00
CA TYR A 287 -1.05 23.05 4.57
C TYR A 287 -0.83 23.03 3.05
N TYR A 288 -1.92 23.06 2.27
CA TYR A 288 -1.81 23.08 0.82
C TYR A 288 -1.23 24.40 0.31
N ARG A 289 -1.62 25.54 0.88
CA ARG A 289 -1.14 26.87 0.48
C ARG A 289 0.36 27.02 0.73
N GLU A 290 0.85 26.57 1.88
CA GLU A 290 2.28 26.56 2.20
C GLU A 290 3.04 25.64 1.24
N TRP A 291 2.55 24.41 1.06
CA TRP A 291 3.13 23.48 0.10
C TRP A 291 3.15 24.03 -1.33
N TYR A 292 2.08 24.67 -1.77
CA TYR A 292 1.99 25.23 -3.12
C TYR A 292 2.99 26.36 -3.34
N SER A 293 3.22 27.19 -2.32
CA SER A 293 4.27 28.21 -2.34
C SER A 293 5.67 27.58 -2.48
N GLU A 294 5.95 26.48 -1.77
CA GLU A 294 7.21 25.75 -1.88
C GLU A 294 7.35 25.08 -3.26
N TYR A 295 6.25 24.54 -3.81
CA TYR A 295 6.22 23.99 -5.17
C TYR A 295 6.53 25.06 -6.23
N GLU A 296 5.91 26.24 -6.17
CA GLU A 296 6.21 27.35 -7.09
C GLU A 296 7.67 27.78 -6.99
N MET A 297 8.22 27.87 -5.78
CA MET A 297 9.65 28.20 -5.59
C MET A 297 10.57 27.10 -6.15
N TYR A 298 10.19 25.83 -6.00
CA TYR A 298 10.93 24.72 -6.61
C TYR A 298 10.93 24.85 -8.13
N ILE A 299 9.77 25.00 -8.76
CA ILE A 299 9.61 25.11 -10.21
C ILE A 299 10.35 26.32 -10.78
N ALA A 300 10.34 27.46 -10.08
CA ALA A 300 11.05 28.67 -10.52
C ALA A 300 12.59 28.49 -10.57
N ASN A 301 13.14 27.60 -9.75
CA ASN A 301 14.58 27.38 -9.60
C ASN A 301 15.06 26.02 -10.16
N ALA A 302 14.17 25.17 -10.63
CA ALA A 302 14.50 23.85 -11.17
C ALA A 302 14.88 23.91 -12.64
N THR A 303 15.81 23.05 -13.05
CA THR A 303 16.09 22.77 -14.46
C THR A 303 14.90 22.06 -15.12
N ASP A 304 14.83 22.08 -16.44
CA ASP A 304 13.74 21.39 -17.16
C ASP A 304 13.72 19.89 -16.83
N SER A 305 14.88 19.24 -16.73
CA SER A 305 14.97 17.83 -16.34
C SER A 305 14.46 17.57 -14.91
N GLU A 306 14.70 18.49 -13.96
CA GLU A 306 14.15 18.35 -12.58
C GLU A 306 12.64 18.53 -12.56
N LYS A 307 12.10 19.43 -13.39
CA LYS A 307 10.64 19.62 -13.55
C LYS A 307 9.99 18.38 -14.15
N ASP A 308 10.56 17.84 -15.22
CA ASP A 308 10.06 16.61 -15.84
C ASP A 308 10.06 15.43 -14.86
N ASN A 309 11.15 15.28 -14.09
CA ASN A 309 11.26 14.24 -13.07
C ASN A 309 10.21 14.41 -11.94
N LEU A 310 9.95 15.63 -11.51
CA LEU A 310 8.92 15.90 -10.49
C LEU A 310 7.51 15.62 -11.05
N ASN A 311 7.24 16.02 -12.28
CA ASN A 311 5.95 15.79 -12.94
C ASN A 311 5.64 14.29 -13.08
N LEU A 312 6.64 13.44 -13.39
CA LEU A 312 6.47 11.98 -13.43
C LEU A 312 5.94 11.41 -12.11
N VAL A 313 6.24 12.06 -10.99
CA VAL A 313 5.80 11.61 -9.67
C VAL A 313 4.48 12.26 -9.25
N ILE A 314 4.28 13.56 -9.53
CA ILE A 314 3.06 14.28 -9.11
C ILE A 314 1.87 13.88 -9.98
N GLU A 315 2.05 13.88 -11.31
CA GLU A 315 0.97 13.62 -12.28
C GLU A 315 0.79 12.12 -12.59
N ASN A 316 1.74 11.28 -12.16
CA ASN A 316 1.77 9.85 -12.50
C ASN A 316 1.61 9.57 -14.00
N ASP A 317 2.26 10.38 -14.81
CA ASP A 317 2.14 10.36 -16.26
C ASP A 317 2.56 9.02 -16.87
N LYS A 318 1.97 8.73 -18.02
CA LYS A 318 2.36 7.56 -18.83
C LYS A 318 3.79 7.74 -19.33
N ILE A 319 4.59 6.71 -19.12
CA ILE A 319 5.97 6.69 -19.59
C ILE A 319 6.00 6.23 -21.03
N ILE A 320 6.41 7.12 -21.93
CA ILE A 320 6.61 6.81 -23.34
C ILE A 320 8.11 6.69 -23.59
N LEU A 321 8.61 5.47 -23.51
CA LEU A 321 10.01 5.15 -23.81
C LEU A 321 10.03 4.02 -24.85
N ASP A 322 10.58 4.28 -26.03
CA ASP A 322 10.85 3.22 -27.01
C ASP A 322 12.26 2.66 -26.75
N ILE A 323 12.30 1.53 -26.06
CA ILE A 323 13.55 0.85 -25.70
C ILE A 323 14.34 0.45 -26.94
N ALA A 324 13.67 0.06 -28.04
CA ALA A 324 14.35 -0.30 -29.28
C ALA A 324 15.11 0.88 -29.91
N ALA A 325 14.63 2.11 -29.71
CA ALA A 325 15.28 3.31 -30.22
C ALA A 325 16.52 3.74 -29.41
N VAL A 326 16.59 3.35 -28.12
CA VAL A 326 17.66 3.80 -27.22
C VAL A 326 18.69 2.71 -26.88
N ILE A 327 18.44 1.46 -27.23
CA ILE A 327 19.37 0.34 -27.08
C ILE A 327 20.01 -0.03 -28.41
N ASP A 328 21.34 -0.06 -28.47
CA ASP A 328 22.06 -0.66 -29.59
C ASP A 328 21.96 -2.18 -29.55
N THR A 329 20.96 -2.73 -30.25
CA THR A 329 20.69 -4.17 -30.28
C THR A 329 21.77 -4.97 -31.04
N SER A 330 22.60 -4.33 -31.87
CA SER A 330 23.60 -5.00 -32.70
C SER A 330 24.79 -5.57 -31.92
N LYS A 331 25.05 -5.08 -30.71
CA LYS A 331 26.22 -5.42 -29.91
C LYS A 331 25.93 -6.27 -28.67
N ILE A 332 24.66 -6.52 -28.36
CA ILE A 332 24.30 -6.80 -26.97
C ILE A 332 23.70 -8.19 -26.76
N PHE A 333 23.06 -8.81 -27.75
CA PHE A 333 22.09 -9.86 -27.48
C PHE A 333 22.38 -11.24 -28.06
N GLU A 334 23.41 -11.38 -28.90
CA GLU A 334 23.83 -12.71 -29.35
C GLU A 334 24.53 -13.47 -28.20
N ASP A 335 24.15 -14.71 -27.99
CA ASP A 335 24.73 -15.65 -27.02
C ASP A 335 24.57 -15.28 -25.52
N LYS A 336 23.60 -14.43 -25.15
CA LYS A 336 23.34 -14.10 -23.74
C LYS A 336 22.07 -14.76 -23.19
N ALA A 337 22.09 -15.06 -21.91
CA ALA A 337 20.89 -15.47 -21.20
C ALA A 337 19.86 -14.34 -21.15
N MET A 338 18.57 -14.67 -21.24
CA MET A 338 17.49 -13.68 -21.26
C MET A 338 17.50 -12.75 -20.04
N ARG A 339 17.89 -13.26 -18.86
CA ARG A 339 18.05 -12.44 -17.66
C ARG A 339 19.20 -11.42 -17.76
N ASP A 340 20.29 -11.73 -18.49
CA ASP A 340 21.39 -10.79 -18.74
C ASP A 340 21.00 -9.72 -19.76
N ILE A 341 20.14 -10.05 -20.72
CA ILE A 341 19.54 -9.08 -21.62
C ILE A 341 18.58 -8.16 -20.85
N ASN A 342 17.74 -8.74 -19.99
CA ASN A 342 16.84 -7.98 -19.10
C ASN A 342 17.61 -7.00 -18.21
N TYR A 343 18.75 -7.43 -17.64
CA TYR A 343 19.63 -6.55 -16.86
C TYR A 343 20.02 -5.28 -17.64
N GLN A 344 20.38 -5.44 -18.92
CA GLN A 344 20.78 -4.30 -19.75
C GLN A 344 19.59 -3.38 -20.02
N ILE A 345 18.43 -3.95 -20.37
CA ILE A 345 17.19 -3.18 -20.59
C ILE A 345 16.81 -2.41 -19.34
N MET A 346 16.79 -3.04 -18.17
CA MET A 346 16.45 -2.40 -16.90
C MET A 346 17.40 -1.24 -16.58
N ASN A 347 18.69 -1.37 -16.88
CA ASN A 347 19.64 -0.30 -16.64
C ASN A 347 19.46 0.88 -17.61
N VAL A 348 19.01 0.63 -18.82
CA VAL A 348 18.59 1.70 -19.74
C VAL A 348 17.32 2.38 -19.20
N ILE A 349 16.29 1.62 -18.82
CA ILE A 349 15.07 2.16 -18.20
C ILE A 349 15.44 3.05 -17.00
N ALA A 350 16.30 2.57 -16.11
CA ALA A 350 16.74 3.30 -14.92
C ALA A 350 17.51 4.59 -15.24
N SER A 351 18.08 4.75 -16.44
CA SER A 351 18.73 6.00 -16.86
C SER A 351 17.73 7.06 -17.31
N PHE A 352 16.55 6.67 -17.81
CA PHE A 352 15.51 7.58 -18.28
C PHE A 352 14.40 7.83 -17.26
N ILE A 353 14.15 6.86 -16.36
CA ILE A 353 13.04 6.91 -15.41
C ILE A 353 13.61 6.99 -13.98
N PRO A 354 13.65 8.17 -13.37
CA PRO A 354 14.27 8.38 -12.06
C PRO A 354 13.54 7.66 -10.93
N ASN A 355 12.21 7.52 -11.00
CA ASN A 355 11.39 6.81 -10.02
C ASN A 355 11.22 5.31 -10.31
N PHE A 356 12.09 4.71 -11.14
CA PHE A 356 12.16 3.26 -11.34
C PHE A 356 13.09 2.65 -10.31
N MET A 357 12.55 1.90 -9.33
CA MET A 357 13.31 1.29 -8.24
C MET A 357 12.75 -0.07 -7.82
N GLY A 358 13.57 -0.89 -7.20
CA GLY A 358 13.18 -2.21 -6.73
C GLY A 358 14.37 -3.09 -6.39
N GLY A 359 14.16 -4.39 -6.36
CA GLY A 359 15.21 -5.33 -5.96
C GLY A 359 14.82 -6.79 -6.11
N SER A 360 15.31 -7.60 -5.20
CA SER A 360 15.13 -9.05 -5.22
C SER A 360 14.97 -9.58 -3.80
N SER A 361 14.29 -10.71 -3.65
CA SER A 361 14.24 -11.48 -2.41
C SER A 361 15.55 -12.25 -2.17
N ASP A 362 16.66 -11.51 -1.95
CA ASP A 362 18.01 -12.04 -1.71
C ASP A 362 18.61 -12.85 -2.88
N MET A 363 18.17 -12.60 -4.12
CA MET A 363 18.59 -13.35 -5.32
C MET A 363 19.12 -12.45 -6.45
N VAL A 364 19.52 -11.22 -6.16
CA VAL A 364 19.89 -10.22 -7.17
C VAL A 364 20.98 -10.68 -8.13
N CYS A 365 21.96 -11.43 -7.65
CA CYS A 365 23.03 -12.00 -8.48
C CYS A 365 22.51 -13.03 -9.48
N SER A 366 21.49 -13.79 -9.11
CA SER A 366 20.90 -14.85 -9.94
C SER A 366 19.83 -14.29 -10.88
N THR A 367 18.97 -13.39 -10.41
CA THR A 367 17.90 -12.78 -11.22
C THR A 367 18.41 -11.66 -12.14
N LYS A 368 19.62 -11.13 -11.88
CA LYS A 368 20.24 -10.05 -12.65
C LYS A 368 19.39 -8.79 -12.71
N THR A 369 18.91 -8.32 -11.54
CA THR A 369 18.00 -7.16 -11.46
C THR A 369 18.60 -5.97 -10.71
N TYR A 370 19.91 -5.91 -10.57
CA TYR A 370 20.61 -4.76 -9.95
C TYR A 370 20.71 -3.57 -10.89
N LEU A 371 20.35 -2.39 -10.41
CA LEU A 371 20.49 -1.13 -11.15
C LEU A 371 21.90 -0.56 -10.95
N LYS A 372 22.76 -0.72 -11.96
CA LYS A 372 24.16 -0.31 -11.92
C LYS A 372 24.29 1.20 -11.72
N GLY A 373 25.16 1.61 -10.78
CA GLY A 373 25.40 3.01 -10.48
C GLY A 373 24.27 3.70 -9.73
N LYS A 374 23.22 2.95 -9.35
CA LYS A 374 22.18 3.43 -8.44
C LYS A 374 22.47 2.82 -7.07
N LYS A 375 22.51 3.66 -6.06
CA LYS A 375 22.81 3.22 -4.69
C LYS A 375 21.76 2.24 -4.16
N GLU A 376 22.08 1.59 -3.05
CA GLU A 376 21.13 0.80 -2.27
C GLU A 376 20.30 1.70 -1.38
N PHE A 377 19.00 1.43 -1.28
CA PHE A 377 18.11 2.13 -0.36
C PHE A 377 18.41 1.66 1.07
N ALA A 378 18.81 2.58 1.92
CA ALA A 378 19.18 2.32 3.31
C ALA A 378 18.75 3.49 4.21
N TYR A 379 18.80 3.29 5.53
CA TYR A 379 18.38 4.32 6.50
C TYR A 379 19.14 5.64 6.37
N ASP A 380 20.37 5.62 5.88
CA ASP A 380 21.25 6.78 5.65
C ASP A 380 21.41 7.13 4.16
N GLU A 381 20.74 6.39 3.26
CA GLU A 381 20.81 6.59 1.80
C GLU A 381 19.44 6.39 1.15
N ASN A 382 18.54 7.34 1.38
CA ASN A 382 17.18 7.27 0.85
C ASN A 382 17.06 7.60 -0.64
N THR A 383 18.14 8.03 -1.32
CA THR A 383 18.16 8.19 -2.79
C THR A 383 18.48 6.89 -3.53
N GLY A 384 18.79 5.82 -2.80
CA GLY A 384 19.06 4.50 -3.37
C GLY A 384 17.86 3.94 -4.11
N ARG A 385 18.10 3.24 -5.22
CA ARG A 385 17.05 2.64 -6.04
C ARG A 385 17.14 1.10 -6.12
N ASN A 386 18.14 0.51 -5.48
CA ASN A 386 18.23 -0.92 -5.26
C ASN A 386 17.76 -1.24 -3.85
N ILE A 387 16.71 -2.04 -3.72
CA ILE A 387 16.11 -2.42 -2.43
C ILE A 387 16.54 -3.82 -2.06
N ASN A 388 17.10 -3.98 -0.87
CA ASN A 388 17.42 -5.26 -0.27
C ASN A 388 16.23 -5.77 0.55
N PHE A 389 15.34 -6.56 -0.04
CA PHE A 389 14.16 -7.09 0.64
C PHE A 389 14.51 -8.21 1.65
N GLY A 390 15.64 -8.89 1.46
CA GLY A 390 15.96 -10.15 2.17
C GLY A 390 15.10 -11.31 1.65
N VAL A 391 15.13 -12.45 2.32
CA VAL A 391 14.33 -13.64 1.97
C VAL A 391 12.88 -13.46 2.40
N ARG A 392 12.14 -12.59 1.70
CA ARG A 392 10.79 -12.11 2.05
C ARG A 392 9.99 -11.81 0.79
N GLU A 393 9.54 -12.85 0.07
CA GLU A 393 8.82 -12.68 -1.19
C GLU A 393 7.48 -11.94 -1.00
N SER A 394 6.68 -12.32 0.00
CA SER A 394 5.40 -11.67 0.30
C SER A 394 5.59 -10.19 0.63
N LEU A 395 6.49 -9.88 1.56
CA LEU A 395 6.78 -8.49 1.91
C LEU A 395 7.27 -7.68 0.69
N MET A 396 8.13 -8.27 -0.15
CA MET A 396 8.58 -7.62 -1.39
C MET A 396 7.38 -7.20 -2.24
N GLY A 397 6.41 -8.09 -2.43
CA GLY A 397 5.19 -7.80 -3.18
C GLY A 397 4.37 -6.66 -2.57
N ALA A 398 4.16 -6.68 -1.27
CA ALA A 398 3.42 -5.64 -0.55
C ALA A 398 4.13 -4.27 -0.57
N ILE A 399 5.45 -4.25 -0.38
CA ILE A 399 6.25 -3.02 -0.51
C ILE A 399 6.16 -2.44 -1.91
N MET A 400 6.24 -3.29 -2.94
CA MET A 400 6.09 -2.84 -4.34
C MET A 400 4.73 -2.16 -4.56
N ASN A 401 3.66 -2.69 -3.96
CA ASN A 401 2.34 -2.06 -3.99
C ASN A 401 2.37 -0.70 -3.29
N GLY A 402 2.97 -0.60 -2.11
CA GLY A 402 3.11 0.65 -1.37
C GLY A 402 3.92 1.71 -2.12
N LEU A 403 5.04 1.33 -2.72
CA LEU A 403 5.83 2.21 -3.58
C LEU A 403 5.01 2.73 -4.77
N ALA A 404 4.25 1.84 -5.42
CA ALA A 404 3.41 2.22 -6.56
C ALA A 404 2.28 3.18 -6.17
N LEU A 405 1.72 3.07 -4.96
CA LEU A 405 0.75 4.01 -4.40
C LEU A 405 1.35 5.40 -4.10
N THR A 406 2.68 5.53 -4.11
CA THR A 406 3.39 6.81 -4.05
C THR A 406 3.98 7.24 -5.41
N ASN A 407 3.42 6.70 -6.50
CA ASN A 407 3.81 6.97 -7.88
C ASN A 407 5.26 6.57 -8.23
N ILE A 408 5.80 5.57 -7.54
CA ILE A 408 7.09 4.96 -7.88
C ILE A 408 6.85 3.74 -8.78
N ARG A 409 7.60 3.63 -9.87
CA ARG A 409 7.58 2.47 -10.76
C ARG A 409 8.41 1.35 -10.14
N SER A 410 7.75 0.47 -9.40
CA SER A 410 8.43 -0.56 -8.63
C SER A 410 8.62 -1.87 -9.41
N PHE A 411 9.73 -2.55 -9.14
CA PHE A 411 9.96 -3.93 -9.59
C PHE A 411 10.48 -4.80 -8.45
N GLY A 412 10.16 -6.10 -8.52
CA GLY A 412 10.70 -7.10 -7.61
C GLY A 412 10.96 -8.41 -8.34
N SER A 413 12.02 -9.10 -7.94
CA SER A 413 12.43 -10.32 -8.63
C SER A 413 12.71 -11.48 -7.70
N THR A 414 12.32 -12.67 -8.18
CA THR A 414 12.61 -13.96 -7.56
C THR A 414 12.55 -15.06 -8.62
N TYR A 415 12.66 -16.33 -8.24
CA TYR A 415 12.41 -17.45 -9.15
C TYR A 415 10.92 -17.67 -9.35
N LEU A 416 10.53 -18.17 -10.52
CA LEU A 416 9.12 -18.40 -10.82
C LEU A 416 8.47 -19.37 -9.81
N ALA A 417 9.17 -20.43 -9.40
CA ALA A 417 8.68 -21.37 -8.39
C ALA A 417 8.33 -20.71 -7.04
N LEU A 418 8.95 -19.56 -6.70
CA LEU A 418 8.68 -18.82 -5.47
C LEU A 418 7.54 -17.78 -5.62
N SER A 419 7.02 -17.59 -6.83
CA SER A 419 5.92 -16.65 -7.08
C SER A 419 4.65 -17.02 -6.32
N ASN A 420 4.46 -18.29 -5.97
CA ASN A 420 3.32 -18.76 -5.18
C ASN A 420 3.25 -18.10 -3.78
N LYS A 421 4.40 -17.68 -3.23
CA LYS A 421 4.43 -16.90 -1.97
C LYS A 421 3.96 -15.45 -2.12
N MET A 422 3.79 -14.97 -3.34
CA MET A 422 3.43 -13.58 -3.65
C MET A 422 2.03 -13.45 -4.25
N ILE A 423 1.27 -14.51 -4.36
CA ILE A 423 -0.05 -14.50 -5.01
C ILE A 423 -1.02 -13.49 -4.38
N PRO A 424 -1.11 -13.36 -3.04
CA PRO A 424 -1.95 -12.34 -2.41
C PRO A 424 -1.57 -10.93 -2.87
N GLU A 425 -0.31 -10.56 -2.81
CA GLU A 425 0.20 -9.22 -3.12
C GLU A 425 0.08 -8.89 -4.62
N ILE A 426 0.31 -9.89 -5.49
CA ILE A 426 0.10 -9.77 -6.94
C ILE A 426 -1.39 -9.56 -7.24
N ARG A 427 -2.28 -10.27 -6.54
CA ARG A 427 -3.71 -10.05 -6.64
C ARG A 427 -4.10 -8.64 -6.19
N MET A 428 -3.54 -8.15 -5.08
CA MET A 428 -3.78 -6.79 -4.57
C MET A 428 -3.31 -5.72 -5.57
N SER A 429 -2.12 -5.86 -6.17
CA SER A 429 -1.67 -4.94 -7.22
C SER A 429 -2.62 -4.92 -8.41
N SER A 430 -3.18 -6.07 -8.76
CA SER A 430 -4.14 -6.21 -9.87
C SER A 430 -5.47 -5.53 -9.58
N MET A 431 -6.01 -5.71 -8.38
CA MET A 431 -7.24 -5.05 -7.91
C MET A 431 -7.09 -3.53 -7.91
N MET A 432 -5.95 -3.02 -7.42
CA MET A 432 -5.62 -1.59 -7.39
C MET A 432 -5.09 -1.06 -8.74
N LYS A 433 -4.88 -1.91 -9.74
CA LYS A 433 -4.35 -1.55 -11.08
C LYS A 433 -3.00 -0.82 -11.02
N LEU A 434 -2.11 -1.23 -10.12
CA LEU A 434 -0.85 -0.56 -9.86
C LEU A 434 0.22 -0.87 -10.92
N PRO A 435 1.12 0.09 -11.23
CA PRO A 435 2.20 -0.07 -12.19
C PRO A 435 3.39 -0.85 -11.60
N VAL A 436 3.16 -2.06 -11.16
CA VAL A 436 4.15 -2.95 -10.52
C VAL A 436 4.66 -3.98 -11.53
N THR A 437 5.96 -4.25 -11.51
CA THR A 437 6.57 -5.24 -12.40
C THR A 437 7.21 -6.38 -11.61
N TYR A 438 6.65 -7.56 -11.72
CA TYR A 438 7.19 -8.80 -11.15
C TYR A 438 8.11 -9.47 -12.16
N ILE A 439 9.37 -9.75 -11.80
CA ILE A 439 10.35 -10.37 -12.68
C ILE A 439 10.68 -11.76 -12.14
N PHE A 440 10.17 -12.77 -12.80
CA PHE A 440 10.35 -14.16 -12.41
C PHE A 440 11.32 -14.85 -13.35
N THR A 441 12.46 -15.31 -12.82
CA THR A 441 13.46 -16.07 -13.59
C THR A 441 13.34 -17.57 -13.33
N HIS A 442 14.10 -18.40 -14.04
CA HIS A 442 14.07 -19.87 -13.90
C HIS A 442 12.67 -20.42 -14.21
N ASP A 443 12.20 -20.15 -15.43
CA ASP A 443 10.80 -20.25 -15.87
C ASP A 443 10.31 -21.67 -16.16
N SER A 444 11.17 -22.68 -16.09
CA SER A 444 10.81 -24.04 -16.53
C SER A 444 11.83 -25.08 -16.07
N VAL A 445 11.53 -26.35 -16.34
CA VAL A 445 12.44 -27.51 -16.17
C VAL A 445 13.81 -27.32 -16.82
N ARG A 446 13.96 -26.40 -17.79
CA ARG A 446 15.26 -25.99 -18.34
C ARG A 446 16.15 -25.27 -17.33
N ALA A 447 15.61 -24.86 -16.18
CA ALA A 447 16.42 -24.40 -15.05
C ALA A 447 17.41 -25.51 -14.60
N GLY A 448 17.02 -26.78 -14.73
CA GLY A 448 17.82 -27.98 -14.48
C GLY A 448 18.52 -27.96 -13.13
N GLN A 449 18.86 -29.08 -12.54
CA GLN A 449 19.69 -29.19 -11.32
C GLN A 449 19.19 -28.45 -10.05
N GLU A 450 18.13 -27.64 -10.14
CA GLU A 450 17.59 -26.88 -9.00
C GLU A 450 16.71 -27.76 -8.09
N GLY A 451 16.20 -28.86 -8.60
CA GLY A 451 15.35 -29.80 -7.88
C GLY A 451 13.88 -29.34 -7.79
N MET A 452 13.04 -30.26 -7.34
CA MET A 452 11.57 -30.15 -7.38
C MET A 452 11.02 -28.87 -6.73
N THR A 453 11.65 -28.36 -5.70
CA THR A 453 11.20 -27.16 -4.98
C THR A 453 11.44 -25.84 -5.74
N HIS A 454 12.26 -25.86 -6.79
CA HIS A 454 12.65 -24.69 -7.55
C HIS A 454 12.33 -24.80 -9.04
N GLU A 455 11.76 -25.92 -9.49
CA GLU A 455 11.31 -26.12 -10.86
C GLU A 455 9.81 -25.85 -10.98
N PRO A 456 9.40 -24.76 -11.65
CA PRO A 456 8.01 -24.36 -11.71
C PRO A 456 7.19 -25.26 -12.62
N ILE A 457 5.96 -25.56 -12.21
CA ILE A 457 4.98 -26.34 -12.98
C ILE A 457 3.66 -25.57 -13.11
N GLU A 458 3.00 -25.27 -11.97
CA GLU A 458 1.68 -24.63 -11.93
C GLU A 458 1.75 -23.09 -11.87
N GLU A 459 2.88 -22.50 -11.53
CA GLU A 459 2.99 -21.08 -11.22
C GLU A 459 2.58 -20.18 -12.38
N LEU A 460 2.96 -20.56 -13.60
CA LEU A 460 2.56 -19.78 -14.79
C LEU A 460 1.04 -19.81 -15.00
N GLY A 461 0.40 -20.95 -14.71
CA GLY A 461 -1.05 -21.07 -14.70
C GLY A 461 -1.69 -20.21 -13.60
N ASN A 462 -1.14 -20.25 -12.39
CA ASN A 462 -1.60 -19.44 -11.27
C ASN A 462 -1.56 -17.94 -11.59
N LEU A 463 -0.44 -17.44 -12.13
CA LEU A 463 -0.30 -16.05 -12.54
C LEU A 463 -1.34 -15.66 -13.62
N ARG A 464 -1.55 -16.50 -14.62
CA ARG A 464 -2.52 -16.24 -15.70
C ARG A 464 -3.97 -16.24 -15.24
N ASN A 465 -4.28 -16.86 -14.12
CA ASN A 465 -5.61 -16.87 -13.51
C ASN A 465 -5.93 -15.59 -12.72
N ILE A 466 -4.95 -14.70 -12.46
CA ILE A 466 -5.21 -13.44 -11.74
C ILE A 466 -5.80 -12.42 -12.70
N PRO A 467 -7.06 -11.99 -12.51
CA PRO A 467 -7.70 -11.02 -13.39
C PRO A 467 -6.96 -9.66 -13.36
N GLY A 468 -6.67 -9.11 -14.54
CA GLY A 468 -6.01 -7.81 -14.66
C GLY A 468 -4.48 -7.85 -14.61
N LEU A 469 -3.86 -8.98 -14.28
CA LEU A 469 -2.42 -9.16 -14.37
C LEU A 469 -2.01 -9.45 -15.82
N ASN A 470 -1.06 -8.69 -16.36
CA ASN A 470 -0.42 -9.03 -17.62
C ASN A 470 0.71 -10.03 -17.38
N VAL A 471 0.74 -11.12 -18.13
CA VAL A 471 1.79 -12.14 -17.99
C VAL A 471 2.56 -12.26 -19.31
N PHE A 472 3.82 -11.82 -19.32
CA PHE A 472 4.73 -11.89 -20.46
C PHE A 472 5.72 -13.02 -20.27
N ARG A 473 5.89 -13.84 -21.29
CA ARG A 473 6.94 -14.87 -21.38
C ARG A 473 7.61 -14.76 -22.73
N PRO A 474 8.50 -13.78 -22.92
CA PRO A 474 9.14 -13.49 -24.19
C PRO A 474 10.02 -14.64 -24.65
N ALA A 475 9.93 -15.00 -25.95
CA ALA A 475 10.72 -16.06 -26.55
C ALA A 475 12.17 -15.62 -26.79
N ASP A 476 12.39 -14.35 -27.12
CA ASP A 476 13.70 -13.77 -27.40
C ASP A 476 13.78 -12.29 -26.96
N TYR A 477 14.91 -11.64 -27.25
CA TYR A 477 15.14 -10.24 -26.86
C TYR A 477 14.18 -9.26 -27.53
N LYS A 478 13.68 -9.53 -28.74
CA LYS A 478 12.76 -8.64 -29.45
C LYS A 478 11.41 -8.58 -28.73
N GLU A 479 10.92 -9.74 -28.32
CA GLU A 479 9.71 -9.82 -27.51
C GLU A 479 9.92 -9.26 -26.10
N LEU A 480 11.11 -9.41 -25.52
CA LEU A 480 11.44 -8.81 -24.24
C LEU A 480 11.40 -7.27 -24.30
N ILE A 481 11.95 -6.67 -25.35
CA ILE A 481 11.84 -5.22 -25.60
C ILE A 481 10.38 -4.81 -25.75
N GLY A 482 9.59 -5.53 -26.55
CA GLY A 482 8.16 -5.28 -26.72
C GLY A 482 7.39 -5.37 -25.41
N SER A 483 7.72 -6.35 -24.57
CA SER A 483 7.12 -6.52 -23.24
C SER A 483 7.40 -5.31 -22.35
N TRP A 484 8.63 -4.85 -22.26
CA TRP A 484 8.97 -3.65 -21.49
C TRP A 484 8.35 -2.37 -22.03
N ASN A 485 8.28 -2.18 -23.36
CA ASN A 485 7.59 -1.05 -23.97
C ASN A 485 6.12 -1.02 -23.56
N TYR A 486 5.46 -2.19 -23.52
CA TYR A 486 4.08 -2.31 -23.06
C TYR A 486 3.95 -2.00 -21.57
N ILE A 487 4.79 -2.62 -20.72
CA ILE A 487 4.76 -2.46 -19.26
C ILE A 487 4.87 -0.97 -18.87
N LEU A 488 5.82 -0.27 -19.45
CA LEU A 488 6.05 1.14 -19.16
C LEU A 488 4.89 2.04 -19.63
N LYS A 489 4.41 1.81 -20.85
CA LYS A 489 3.35 2.59 -21.47
C LYS A 489 2.00 2.42 -20.77
N GLU A 490 1.62 1.17 -20.49
CA GLU A 490 0.28 0.89 -19.94
C GLU A 490 0.22 1.13 -18.42
N GLY A 491 1.35 1.01 -17.71
CA GLY A 491 1.38 1.23 -16.26
C GLY A 491 0.42 0.31 -15.50
N LYS A 492 0.36 -0.96 -15.88
CA LYS A 492 -0.51 -1.99 -15.26
C LYS A 492 0.33 -3.07 -14.60
N PRO A 493 -0.21 -3.78 -13.60
CA PRO A 493 0.51 -4.87 -12.96
C PRO A 493 0.91 -5.92 -14.00
N SER A 494 2.18 -6.28 -14.00
CA SER A 494 2.76 -7.13 -15.03
C SER A 494 3.76 -8.12 -14.44
N ALA A 495 3.67 -9.38 -14.83
CA ALA A 495 4.64 -10.43 -14.56
C ALA A 495 5.46 -10.70 -15.82
N LEU A 496 6.78 -10.56 -15.71
CA LEU A 496 7.74 -10.85 -16.75
C LEU A 496 8.48 -12.15 -16.39
N VAL A 497 8.22 -13.21 -17.14
CA VAL A 497 8.72 -14.57 -16.87
C VAL A 497 9.86 -14.86 -17.83
N LEU A 498 11.06 -15.11 -17.30
CA LEU A 498 12.29 -15.21 -18.06
C LEU A 498 12.99 -16.57 -17.85
N PRO A 499 13.48 -17.21 -18.91
CA PRO A 499 14.30 -18.40 -18.77
C PRO A 499 15.65 -18.08 -18.10
N LYS A 500 16.22 -19.09 -17.41
CA LYS A 500 17.57 -19.03 -16.84
C LYS A 500 18.65 -18.93 -17.93
N GLY A 501 18.43 -19.62 -19.01
CA GLY A 501 19.40 -19.80 -20.09
C GLY A 501 19.25 -18.85 -21.25
N HIS A 502 20.02 -19.13 -22.29
CA HIS A 502 19.95 -18.47 -23.59
C HIS A 502 18.77 -18.99 -24.41
N ASN A 503 18.16 -18.12 -25.18
CA ASN A 503 17.17 -18.45 -26.21
C ASN A 503 17.66 -17.93 -27.55
N GLU A 504 17.52 -18.74 -28.59
CA GLU A 504 17.83 -18.35 -29.95
C GLU A 504 16.88 -17.23 -30.44
N THR A 505 17.44 -16.28 -31.16
CA THR A 505 16.65 -15.23 -31.78
C THR A 505 15.81 -15.79 -32.93
N MET A 506 14.51 -15.67 -32.85
CA MET A 506 13.59 -16.18 -33.86
C MET A 506 13.43 -15.19 -35.03
N LYS A 507 13.24 -15.73 -36.26
CA LYS A 507 13.10 -14.91 -37.47
C LYS A 507 11.83 -14.08 -37.53
N HIS A 508 10.75 -14.57 -36.91
CA HIS A 508 9.40 -13.99 -37.06
C HIS A 508 8.94 -13.16 -35.87
N THR A 509 9.74 -13.10 -34.79
CA THR A 509 9.45 -12.26 -33.63
C THR A 509 9.75 -10.79 -33.91
N SER A 510 8.99 -9.90 -33.27
CA SER A 510 9.27 -8.47 -33.24
C SER A 510 8.68 -7.80 -32.00
N SER A 511 9.26 -6.70 -31.56
CA SER A 511 8.75 -5.89 -30.44
C SER A 511 7.34 -5.39 -30.68
N GLU A 512 7.00 -5.03 -31.92
CA GLU A 512 5.65 -4.56 -32.28
C GLU A 512 4.59 -5.67 -32.22
N LYS A 513 4.93 -6.89 -32.67
CA LYS A 513 4.00 -8.03 -32.63
C LYS A 513 3.70 -8.49 -31.22
N THR A 514 4.66 -8.35 -30.29
CA THR A 514 4.48 -8.66 -28.87
C THR A 514 3.26 -7.92 -28.28
N LEU A 515 2.99 -6.71 -28.74
CA LEU A 515 1.84 -5.89 -28.28
C LEU A 515 0.48 -6.51 -28.67
N ARG A 516 0.46 -7.48 -29.59
CA ARG A 516 -0.76 -8.19 -30.01
C ARG A 516 -1.03 -9.45 -29.21
N GLY A 517 -0.16 -9.82 -28.30
CA GLY A 517 -0.23 -11.07 -27.53
C GLY A 517 0.42 -12.25 -28.26
N GLY A 518 -0.38 -13.26 -28.59
CA GLY A 518 0.13 -14.39 -29.39
C GLY A 518 0.06 -14.13 -30.90
N TYR A 519 1.01 -14.63 -31.68
CA TYR A 519 1.05 -14.50 -33.14
C TYR A 519 1.88 -15.62 -33.79
#